data_bd09e82a9ed1776e3b757418149744b4
#
_entry.id   bd09e82a9ed1776e3b757418149744b4
#
_cell.length_a   1.000
_cell.length_b   1.000
_cell.length_c   1.000
_cell.angle_alpha   90.00
_cell.angle_beta   90.00
_cell.angle_gamma   90.00
#
_symmetry.space_group_name_H-M   'P 1'
#
loop_
_entity.id
_entity.type
_entity.pdbx_description
1 polymer ?
#
loop_
_entity_poly.entity_id
_entity_poly.type
_entity_poly.pdbx_seq_one_letter_code
_entity_poly.pdbx_strand_id
1 'polypeptide(L)'
;MNTAFLLMAQYNGRAIISVEDLCRDYFRHLTPEKFVAKVSRGEIALPLVRLDPDSQKTAKGVHLADLAEYIDRRVKAARKECRQLNGIC
;
A
#
# COMPACT_ATOMS: atom_id res chain seq x y z
N MET A 1 5.39 -17.28 -5.08
CA MET A 1 6.38 -16.41 -4.43
C MET A 1 5.64 -15.46 -3.49
N ASN A 2 6.23 -15.17 -2.36
CA ASN A 2 5.58 -14.38 -1.32
C ASN A 2 5.68 -12.88 -1.64
N THR A 3 4.56 -12.17 -1.62
CA THR A 3 4.51 -10.72 -1.90
C THR A 3 5.42 -9.94 -0.95
N ALA A 4 5.47 -10.32 0.33
CA ALA A 4 6.34 -9.64 1.30
C ALA A 4 7.82 -9.76 0.91
N PHE A 5 8.27 -10.90 0.42
CA PHE A 5 9.64 -11.06 -0.05
C PHE A 5 9.96 -10.15 -1.24
N LEU A 6 9.01 -10.02 -2.17
CA LEU A 6 9.20 -9.14 -3.32
C LEU A 6 9.31 -7.68 -2.88
N LEU A 7 8.50 -7.26 -1.92
CA LEU A 7 8.56 -5.92 -1.37
C LEU A 7 9.84 -5.68 -0.58
N MET A 8 10.29 -6.68 0.17
CA MET A 8 11.57 -6.57 0.90
C MET A 8 12.73 -6.34 -0.06
N ALA A 9 12.73 -7.03 -1.19
CA ALA A 9 13.75 -6.82 -2.22
C ALA A 9 13.62 -5.43 -2.86
N GLN A 10 12.40 -4.99 -3.15
CA GLN A 10 12.14 -3.68 -3.77
C GLN A 10 12.58 -2.53 -2.87
N TYR A 11 12.36 -2.64 -1.58
CA TYR A 11 12.61 -1.57 -0.62
C TYR A 11 13.83 -1.81 0.28
N ASN A 12 14.71 -2.70 -0.11
CA ASN A 12 15.97 -2.98 0.60
C ASN A 12 15.76 -3.34 2.06
N GLY A 13 14.71 -4.10 2.36
CA GLY A 13 14.43 -4.58 3.70
C GLY A 13 13.89 -3.53 4.66
N ARG A 14 13.46 -2.36 4.17
CA ARG A 14 12.86 -1.35 5.04
C ARG A 14 11.52 -1.82 5.60
N ALA A 15 11.32 -1.60 6.89
CA ALA A 15 10.08 -1.99 7.54
C ALA A 15 8.92 -1.05 7.22
N ILE A 16 9.22 0.23 7.09
CA ILE A 16 8.23 1.29 6.80
C ILE A 16 8.55 1.90 5.45
N ILE A 17 7.58 1.89 4.55
CA ILE A 17 7.68 2.52 3.24
C ILE A 17 7.03 3.90 3.34
N SER A 18 7.78 4.96 2.96
CA SER A 18 7.26 6.32 3.02
C SER A 18 6.08 6.50 2.08
N VAL A 19 5.17 7.42 2.42
CA VAL A 19 4.02 7.74 1.57
C VAL A 19 4.50 8.21 0.19
N GLU A 20 5.60 8.98 0.14
CA GLU A 20 6.18 9.47 -1.11
C GLU A 20 6.61 8.30 -2.02
N ASP A 21 7.35 7.34 -1.46
CA ASP A 21 7.80 6.18 -2.21
C ASP A 21 6.63 5.31 -2.64
N LEU A 22 5.65 5.14 -1.76
CA LEU A 22 4.47 4.34 -2.03
C LEU A 22 3.64 4.93 -3.17
N CYS A 23 3.45 6.25 -3.18
CA CYS A 23 2.73 6.92 -4.26
C CYS A 23 3.49 6.81 -5.58
N ARG A 24 4.81 6.98 -5.56
CA ARG A 24 5.63 6.84 -6.75
C ARG A 24 5.50 5.44 -7.36
N ASP A 25 5.45 4.40 -6.54
CA ASP A 25 5.54 3.03 -7.01
C ASP A 25 4.17 2.37 -7.25
N TYR A 26 3.16 2.70 -6.44
CA TYR A 26 1.88 2.00 -6.48
C TYR A 26 0.65 2.89 -6.64
N PHE A 27 0.75 4.18 -6.31
CA PHE A 27 -0.37 5.12 -6.38
C PHE A 27 0.03 6.36 -7.15
N ARG A 28 0.51 6.17 -8.37
CA ARG A 28 1.08 7.25 -9.19
C ARG A 28 0.05 8.31 -9.58
N HIS A 29 -1.23 7.98 -9.51
CA HIS A 29 -2.33 8.92 -9.77
C HIS A 29 -2.63 9.81 -8.57
N LEU A 30 -1.99 9.59 -7.43
CA LEU A 30 -2.22 10.35 -6.20
C LEU A 30 -0.96 11.10 -5.77
N THR A 31 -1.16 12.31 -5.26
CA THR A 31 -0.11 13.00 -4.51
C THR A 31 -0.07 12.41 -3.09
N PRO A 32 1.04 12.57 -2.35
CA PRO A 32 1.09 12.13 -0.96
C PRO A 32 -0.04 12.68 -0.10
N GLU A 33 -0.42 13.95 -0.29
CA GLU A 33 -1.52 14.56 0.47
C GLU A 33 -2.86 13.90 0.14
N LYS A 34 -3.12 13.63 -1.13
CA LYS A 34 -4.35 12.96 -1.56
C LYS A 34 -4.40 11.53 -1.07
N PHE A 35 -3.25 10.85 -1.07
CA PHE A 35 -3.15 9.49 -0.53
C PHE A 35 -3.52 9.47 0.95
N VAL A 36 -2.92 10.35 1.75
CA VAL A 36 -3.21 10.46 3.18
C VAL A 36 -4.69 10.77 3.41
N ALA A 37 -5.27 11.67 2.62
CA ALA A 37 -6.69 12.01 2.73
C ALA A 37 -7.58 10.78 2.46
N LYS A 38 -7.27 9.99 1.43
CA LYS A 38 -8.03 8.78 1.10
C LYS A 38 -7.92 7.72 2.20
N VAL A 39 -6.75 7.54 2.76
CA VAL A 39 -6.55 6.63 3.89
C VAL A 39 -7.39 7.09 5.09
N SER A 40 -7.37 8.38 5.37
CA SER A 40 -8.13 8.96 6.50
C SER A 40 -9.64 8.81 6.34
N ARG A 41 -10.14 8.80 5.10
CA ARG A 41 -11.57 8.59 4.82
C ARG A 41 -11.94 7.11 4.72
N GLY A 42 -10.99 6.21 4.89
CA GLY A 42 -11.25 4.78 4.77
C GLY A 42 -11.37 4.27 3.34
N GLU A 43 -11.01 5.09 2.34
CA GLU A 43 -11.10 4.69 0.94
C GLU A 43 -9.93 3.81 0.52
N ILE A 44 -8.81 3.88 1.22
CA ILE A 44 -7.67 2.97 1.05
C ILE A 44 -7.45 2.28 2.38
N ALA A 45 -7.59 0.96 2.39
CA ALA A 45 -7.54 0.15 3.61
C ALA A 45 -6.09 -0.19 3.98
N LEU A 46 -5.31 0.84 4.31
CA LEU A 46 -3.94 0.72 4.76
C LEU A 46 -3.75 1.50 6.06
N PRO A 47 -3.16 0.87 7.10
CA PRO A 47 -2.82 1.60 8.31
C PRO A 47 -1.67 2.57 8.03
N LEU A 48 -1.84 3.82 8.42
CA LEU A 48 -0.84 4.85 8.24
C LEU A 48 -0.01 4.99 9.51
N VAL A 49 1.29 4.69 9.43
CA VAL A 49 2.19 4.79 10.56
C VAL A 49 2.74 6.20 10.64
N ARG A 50 2.64 6.80 11.81
CA ARG A 50 3.26 8.08 12.14
C ARG A 50 4.34 7.82 13.17
N LEU A 51 5.60 8.08 12.78
CA LEU A 51 6.72 7.77 13.66
C LEU A 51 6.78 8.69 14.90
N ASP A 52 6.27 9.91 14.78
CA ASP A 52 6.11 10.82 15.89
C ASP A 52 4.65 11.30 15.92
N PRO A 53 3.79 10.70 16.77
CA PRO A 53 2.37 11.02 16.76
C PRO A 53 2.06 12.46 17.18
N ASP A 54 3.00 13.12 17.87
CA ASP A 54 2.79 14.49 18.35
C ASP A 54 3.17 15.54 17.32
N SER A 55 3.79 15.13 16.20
CA SER A 55 4.22 16.06 15.16
C SER A 55 3.44 15.83 13.86
N GLN A 56 2.85 16.89 13.31
CA GLN A 56 2.19 16.83 12.01
C GLN A 56 3.20 16.79 10.85
N LYS A 57 4.45 17.13 11.13
CA LYS A 57 5.51 17.14 10.12
C LYS A 57 6.31 15.85 10.08
N THR A 58 5.97 14.88 10.95
CA THR A 58 6.68 13.61 10.97
C THR A 58 6.47 12.84 9.68
N ALA A 59 7.46 12.02 9.33
CA ALA A 59 7.32 11.10 8.21
C ALA A 59 6.17 10.13 8.46
N LYS A 60 5.36 9.93 7.42
CA LYS A 60 4.25 8.98 7.44
C LYS A 60 4.56 7.88 6.44
N GLY A 61 4.15 6.67 6.78
CA GLY A 61 4.39 5.54 5.91
C GLY A 61 3.49 4.37 6.23
N VAL A 62 3.73 3.26 5.54
CA VAL A 62 2.96 2.03 5.69
C VAL A 62 3.93 0.91 6.00
N HIS A 63 3.57 0.06 6.97
CA HIS A 63 4.39 -1.11 7.29
C HIS A 63 4.36 -2.09 6.12
N LEU A 64 5.52 -2.65 5.81
CA LEU A 64 5.69 -3.54 4.66
C LEU A 64 4.71 -4.73 4.69
N ALA A 65 4.45 -5.31 5.85
CA ALA A 65 3.53 -6.43 5.97
C ALA A 65 2.09 -6.04 5.64
N ASP A 66 1.68 -4.83 6.03
CA ASP A 66 0.34 -4.33 5.72
C ASP A 66 0.19 -4.02 4.23
N LEU A 67 1.24 -3.50 3.61
CA LEU A 67 1.26 -3.27 2.17
C LEU A 67 1.17 -4.60 1.41
N ALA A 68 1.91 -5.61 1.83
CA ALA A 68 1.86 -6.94 1.21
C ALA A 68 0.44 -7.52 1.26
N GLU A 69 -0.20 -7.42 2.42
CA GLU A 69 -1.57 -7.91 2.60
C GLU A 69 -2.56 -7.14 1.73
N TYR A 70 -2.41 -5.81 1.65
CA TYR A 70 -3.25 -4.99 0.79
C TYR A 70 -3.12 -5.41 -0.68
N ILE A 71 -1.89 -5.57 -1.16
CA ILE A 71 -1.63 -6.01 -2.54
C ILE A 71 -2.26 -7.37 -2.78
N ASP A 72 -2.11 -8.32 -1.85
CA ASP A 72 -2.68 -9.66 -1.99
C ASP A 72 -4.21 -9.61 -2.09
N ARG A 73 -4.86 -8.75 -1.31
CA ARG A 73 -6.32 -8.58 -1.38
C ARG A 73 -6.75 -8.01 -2.73
N ARG A 74 -6.00 -7.05 -3.27
CA ARG A 74 -6.31 -6.48 -4.58
C ARG A 74 -6.09 -7.48 -5.70
N VAL A 75 -5.03 -8.29 -5.61
CA VAL A 75 -4.77 -9.36 -6.57
C VAL A 75 -5.91 -10.39 -6.54
N LYS A 76 -6.34 -10.78 -5.35
CA LYS A 76 -7.45 -11.74 -5.19
C LYS A 76 -8.73 -11.19 -5.80
N ALA A 77 -9.04 -9.92 -5.58
CA ALA A 77 -10.20 -9.27 -6.16
C ALA A 77 -10.14 -9.25 -7.68
N ALA A 78 -8.96 -8.94 -8.24
CA ALA A 78 -8.76 -8.93 -9.68
C ALA A 78 -8.93 -10.31 -10.31
N ARG A 79 -8.44 -11.35 -9.65
CA ARG A 79 -8.59 -12.73 -10.12
C ARG A 79 -10.04 -13.18 -10.10
N LYS A 80 -10.78 -12.78 -9.06
CA LYS A 80 -12.20 -13.08 -8.96
C LYS A 80 -12.98 -12.41 -10.10
N GLU A 81 -12.71 -11.14 -10.35
CA GLU A 81 -13.33 -10.38 -11.43
C GLU A 81 -13.02 -11.02 -12.78
N CYS A 82 -11.78 -11.40 -13.01
CA CYS A 82 -11.35 -12.06 -14.25
C CYS A 82 -12.13 -13.35 -14.47
N ARG A 83 -12.30 -14.18 -13.45
CA ARG A 83 -13.07 -15.43 -13.54
C ARG A 83 -14.54 -15.17 -13.84
N GLN A 84 -15.12 -14.12 -13.24
CA GLN A 84 -16.52 -13.76 -13.49
C GLN A 84 -16.75 -13.34 -14.94
N LEU A 85 -15.78 -12.62 -15.54
CA LEU A 85 -15.89 -12.12 -16.89
C LEU A 85 -15.56 -13.17 -17.95
N ASN A 86 -14.60 -14.06 -17.68
CA ASN A 86 -14.02 -14.96 -18.68
C ASN A 86 -14.23 -16.45 -18.37
N GLY A 87 -14.65 -16.80 -17.18
CA GLY A 87 -14.82 -18.19 -16.74
C GLY A 87 -13.52 -18.87 -16.37
N ILE A 88 -12.37 -18.31 -16.73
CA ILE A 88 -11.03 -18.82 -16.44
C ILE A 88 -10.09 -17.68 -16.11
N CYS A 89 -9.28 -17.85 -15.10
CA CYS A 89 -8.14 -16.97 -14.78
C CYS A 89 -7.30 -17.60 -13.67
#